data_8470ec522aca70ff159f949e9b95af05
#
_entry.id   8470ec522aca70ff159f949e9b95af05
#
_cell.length_a   1.000
_cell.length_b   1.000
_cell.length_c   1.000
_cell.angle_alpha   90.00
_cell.angle_beta   90.00
_cell.angle_gamma   90.00
#
_symmetry.space_group_name_H-M   'P 1'
#
loop_
_entity.id
_entity.type
_entity.pdbx_description
1 polymer ?
#
loop_
_entity_poly.entity_id
_entity_poly.type
_entity_poly.pdbx_seq_one_letter_code
_entity_poly.pdbx_strand_id
1 'polypeptide(L)'
;WHDASTTLHGDCEWEEDRFVAEMVARKIGIPFYFVDLSKEYRQRVVDYMFDEYEKGRTPNPDVLCNREIKFDAFLECARKLGADYVATGHYCRKETVQDAGGRTIHRILAGTDPNKDQSYFLCQLSQDQLSRAMFPIGDIVKPEVRRLAREADLPSADKKDSQGICFVGKVDLPTFLQQKLKPCEGDVIEVYDAYYADNEQYAYMTQTLSSLLKDGESEVKMITDYVSEDKAVPSVSKGCPFDPEKIGALSDEQLMKLSHPVSYDIRFETETYRSGRKHIKKTRYKENPYGRIVGRHDGAQFYTIGQRKGLNIGGHKDSIFVIETDIPRNLIYVGEGHTHKGLSRSCLRIDPSEIHWIREDLEMLPGEMRRYRVRIRYRQ
;
A
#
# COMPACT_ATOMS: atom_id res chain seq x y z
N TRP A 1 -4.72 -19.55 10.53
CA TRP A 1 -5.82 -18.77 11.07
C TRP A 1 -7.11 -19.09 10.33
N HIS A 2 -8.15 -19.34 11.06
CA HIS A 2 -9.51 -19.52 10.54
C HIS A 2 -10.46 -18.75 11.44
N ASP A 3 -11.16 -17.78 10.90
CA ASP A 3 -12.24 -17.06 11.58
C ASP A 3 -13.55 -17.35 10.87
N ALA A 4 -14.38 -18.20 11.48
CA ALA A 4 -15.70 -18.57 10.93
C ALA A 4 -16.61 -17.36 10.73
N SER A 5 -16.37 -16.24 11.44
CA SER A 5 -17.14 -15.00 11.30
C SER A 5 -16.73 -14.16 10.08
N THR A 6 -15.56 -14.39 9.51
CA THR A 6 -15.01 -13.63 8.38
C THR A 6 -14.79 -14.48 7.12
N THR A 7 -14.93 -15.80 7.21
CA THR A 7 -14.80 -16.70 6.06
C THR A 7 -16.13 -16.74 5.29
N LEU A 8 -16.18 -16.05 4.17
CA LEU A 8 -17.26 -16.15 3.22
C LEU A 8 -17.10 -17.45 2.40
N HIS A 9 -17.97 -18.42 2.65
CA HIS A 9 -18.09 -19.67 1.87
C HIS A 9 -16.80 -20.50 1.66
N GLY A 10 -16.54 -21.41 2.57
CA GLY A 10 -16.09 -22.78 2.28
C GLY A 10 -14.62 -23.02 1.93
N ASP A 11 -13.89 -22.11 1.36
CA ASP A 11 -12.55 -22.38 0.84
C ASP A 11 -11.44 -21.73 1.70
N CYS A 12 -11.29 -22.21 2.92
CA CYS A 12 -10.13 -21.87 3.73
C CYS A 12 -8.96 -22.77 3.34
N GLU A 13 -8.01 -22.23 2.57
CA GLU A 13 -6.81 -22.94 2.06
C GLU A 13 -5.86 -23.41 3.20
N TRP A 14 -6.10 -23.05 4.46
CA TRP A 14 -5.19 -23.36 5.58
C TRP A 14 -5.06 -24.83 5.88
N GLU A 15 -6.13 -25.63 5.70
CA GLU A 15 -6.10 -27.08 5.93
C GLU A 15 -5.24 -27.77 4.86
N GLU A 16 -5.38 -27.34 3.61
CA GLU A 16 -4.54 -27.81 2.51
C GLU A 16 -3.08 -27.39 2.71
N ASP A 17 -2.84 -26.12 3.08
CA ASP A 17 -1.50 -25.62 3.37
C ASP A 17 -0.83 -26.40 4.51
N ARG A 18 -1.58 -26.68 5.58
CA ARG A 18 -1.12 -27.50 6.70
C ARG A 18 -0.76 -28.92 6.24
N PHE A 19 -1.65 -29.55 5.47
CA PHE A 19 -1.43 -30.89 4.96
C PHE A 19 -0.17 -30.98 4.08
N VAL A 20 -0.01 -30.01 3.16
CA VAL A 20 1.19 -29.94 2.31
C VAL A 20 2.45 -29.73 3.14
N ALA A 21 2.42 -28.84 4.13
CA ALA A 21 3.55 -28.60 5.02
C ALA A 21 3.93 -29.85 5.84
N GLU A 22 2.95 -30.60 6.34
CA GLU A 22 3.16 -31.87 7.04
C GLU A 22 3.78 -32.92 6.12
N MET A 23 3.31 -33.03 4.88
CA MET A 23 3.91 -33.95 3.88
C MET A 23 5.37 -33.59 3.60
N VAL A 24 5.68 -32.30 3.42
CA VAL A 24 7.05 -31.81 3.24
C VAL A 24 7.91 -32.19 4.45
N ALA A 25 7.47 -31.91 5.66
CA ALA A 25 8.21 -32.20 6.89
C ALA A 25 8.51 -33.71 7.03
N ARG A 26 7.52 -34.58 6.76
CA ARG A 26 7.70 -36.05 6.75
C ARG A 26 8.72 -36.48 5.72
N LYS A 27 8.66 -35.89 4.50
CA LYS A 27 9.57 -36.25 3.42
C LYS A 27 11.02 -35.94 3.73
N ILE A 28 11.28 -34.78 4.32
CA ILE A 28 12.65 -34.36 4.71
C ILE A 28 13.08 -34.87 6.09
N GLY A 29 12.19 -35.55 6.82
CA GLY A 29 12.52 -36.19 8.10
C GLY A 29 12.65 -35.22 9.29
N ILE A 30 11.92 -34.10 9.29
CA ILE A 30 11.92 -33.13 10.40
C ILE A 30 10.59 -33.16 11.15
N PRO A 31 10.58 -32.79 12.46
CA PRO A 31 9.35 -32.66 13.23
C PRO A 31 8.42 -31.58 12.65
N PHE A 32 7.12 -31.83 12.71
CA PHE A 32 6.09 -30.87 12.35
C PHE A 32 5.28 -30.48 13.59
N TYR A 33 5.13 -29.18 13.82
CA TYR A 33 4.31 -28.63 14.89
C TYR A 33 3.28 -27.69 14.30
N PHE A 34 2.06 -27.75 14.80
CA PHE A 34 1.00 -26.82 14.45
C PHE A 34 0.75 -25.86 15.61
N VAL A 35 0.74 -24.58 15.34
CA VAL A 35 0.44 -23.50 16.32
C VAL A 35 -0.73 -22.68 15.78
N ASP A 36 -1.79 -22.58 16.57
CA ASP A 36 -2.93 -21.72 16.26
C ASP A 36 -2.71 -20.32 16.83
N LEU A 37 -2.61 -19.33 15.96
CA LEU A 37 -2.47 -17.90 16.30
C LEU A 37 -3.67 -17.09 15.81
N SER A 38 -4.83 -17.71 15.65
CA SER A 38 -6.05 -17.07 15.14
C SER A 38 -6.47 -15.88 15.98
N LYS A 39 -6.37 -16.00 17.30
CA LYS A 39 -6.73 -14.94 18.23
C LYS A 39 -5.80 -13.74 18.12
N GLU A 40 -4.50 -13.96 18.10
CA GLU A 40 -3.46 -12.94 17.97
C GLU A 40 -3.59 -12.23 16.62
N TYR A 41 -3.80 -12.99 15.55
CA TYR A 41 -4.00 -12.44 14.20
C TYR A 41 -5.25 -11.55 14.16
N ARG A 42 -6.37 -12.02 14.71
CA ARG A 42 -7.61 -11.23 14.78
C ARG A 42 -7.37 -9.89 15.48
N GLN A 43 -6.80 -9.93 16.67
CA GLN A 43 -6.63 -8.75 17.51
C GLN A 43 -5.60 -7.76 16.98
N ARG A 44 -4.45 -8.27 16.44
CA ARG A 44 -3.31 -7.42 16.09
C ARG A 44 -3.29 -7.01 14.61
N VAL A 45 -3.97 -7.75 13.73
CA VAL A 45 -3.96 -7.48 12.29
C VAL A 45 -5.34 -7.12 11.77
N VAL A 46 -6.34 -7.98 11.99
CA VAL A 46 -7.66 -7.80 11.39
C VAL A 46 -8.40 -6.61 12.00
N ASP A 47 -8.42 -6.49 13.33
CA ASP A 47 -9.11 -5.39 14.00
C ASP A 47 -8.46 -4.04 13.64
N TYR A 48 -7.12 -3.96 13.64
CA TYR A 48 -6.41 -2.78 13.16
C TYR A 48 -6.76 -2.45 11.69
N MET A 49 -6.87 -3.46 10.84
CA MET A 49 -7.24 -3.25 9.44
C MET A 49 -8.62 -2.60 9.32
N PHE A 50 -9.61 -3.06 10.06
CA PHE A 50 -10.94 -2.45 10.07
C PHE A 50 -10.92 -1.01 10.57
N ASP A 51 -10.19 -0.74 11.66
CA ASP A 51 -10.08 0.60 12.23
C ASP A 51 -9.44 1.60 11.27
N GLU A 52 -8.44 1.17 10.49
CA GLU A 52 -7.81 2.02 9.48
C GLU A 52 -8.75 2.30 8.29
N TYR A 53 -9.46 1.29 7.79
CA TYR A 53 -10.45 1.49 6.73
C TYR A 53 -11.60 2.41 7.19
N GLU A 54 -12.06 2.30 8.42
CA GLU A 54 -13.08 3.20 8.98
C GLU A 54 -12.61 4.67 8.98
N LYS A 55 -11.32 4.91 9.18
CA LYS A 55 -10.67 6.24 9.09
C LYS A 55 -10.35 6.66 7.66
N GLY A 56 -10.68 5.84 6.64
CA GLY A 56 -10.35 6.10 5.23
C GLY A 56 -8.89 5.87 4.86
N ARG A 57 -8.13 5.18 5.70
CA ARG A 57 -6.74 4.80 5.41
C ARG A 57 -6.68 3.37 4.89
N THR A 58 -5.78 3.10 3.96
CA THR A 58 -5.57 1.76 3.43
C THR A 58 -4.39 1.10 4.14
N PRO A 59 -4.64 0.19 5.10
CA PRO A 59 -3.58 -0.50 5.82
C PRO A 59 -2.87 -1.53 4.96
N ASN A 60 -1.67 -1.95 5.39
CA ASN A 60 -0.98 -3.10 4.80
C ASN A 60 -0.94 -4.26 5.81
N PRO A 61 -1.90 -5.19 5.75
CA PRO A 61 -1.97 -6.31 6.69
C PRO A 61 -0.77 -7.26 6.59
N ASP A 62 -0.11 -7.34 5.43
CA ASP A 62 1.06 -8.22 5.27
C ASP A 62 2.27 -7.71 6.03
N VAL A 63 2.49 -6.39 6.08
CA VAL A 63 3.53 -5.77 6.92
C VAL A 63 3.26 -6.04 8.39
N LEU A 64 2.01 -5.84 8.84
CA LEU A 64 1.61 -6.12 10.21
C LEU A 64 1.73 -7.61 10.56
N CYS A 65 1.30 -8.50 9.67
CA CYS A 65 1.43 -9.94 9.88
C CYS A 65 2.90 -10.34 10.11
N ASN A 66 3.83 -9.75 9.38
CA ASN A 66 5.24 -10.01 9.61
C ASN A 66 5.70 -9.51 10.99
N ARG A 67 5.37 -8.25 11.35
CA ARG A 67 5.78 -7.65 12.62
C ARG A 67 5.14 -8.32 13.83
N GLU A 68 3.81 -8.50 13.81
CA GLU A 68 3.03 -8.87 14.97
C GLU A 68 2.84 -10.38 15.14
N ILE A 69 2.86 -11.12 14.03
CA ILE A 69 2.56 -12.55 14.05
C ILE A 69 3.82 -13.38 13.78
N LYS A 70 4.46 -13.26 12.61
CA LYS A 70 5.55 -14.17 12.23
C LYS A 70 6.80 -13.97 13.08
N PHE A 71 7.19 -12.72 13.30
CA PHE A 71 8.42 -12.38 14.04
C PHE A 71 8.16 -11.90 15.47
N ASP A 72 6.94 -12.04 15.99
CA ASP A 72 6.59 -11.81 17.39
C ASP A 72 5.87 -13.04 17.98
N ALA A 73 4.54 -13.13 17.86
CA ALA A 73 3.76 -14.20 18.48
C ALA A 73 4.23 -15.62 18.10
N PHE A 74 4.53 -15.85 16.81
CA PHE A 74 5.06 -17.13 16.36
C PHE A 74 6.50 -17.37 16.84
N LEU A 75 7.35 -16.34 16.82
CA LEU A 75 8.71 -16.42 17.36
C LEU A 75 8.69 -16.82 18.85
N GLU A 76 7.79 -16.24 19.64
CA GLU A 76 7.64 -16.61 21.06
C GLU A 76 7.23 -18.06 21.24
N CYS A 77 6.27 -18.54 20.41
CA CYS A 77 5.88 -19.96 20.44
C CYS A 77 7.04 -20.88 20.03
N ALA A 78 7.78 -20.51 18.98
CA ALA A 78 8.95 -21.27 18.52
C ALA A 78 10.04 -21.35 19.61
N ARG A 79 10.30 -20.25 20.32
CA ARG A 79 11.24 -20.21 21.46
C ARG A 79 10.84 -21.15 22.60
N LYS A 80 9.56 -21.23 22.92
CA LYS A 80 9.04 -22.18 23.92
C LYS A 80 9.27 -23.64 23.52
N LEU A 81 9.39 -23.90 22.21
CA LEU A 81 9.74 -25.20 21.63
C LEU A 81 11.26 -25.40 21.45
N GLY A 82 12.08 -24.46 21.89
CA GLY A 82 13.55 -24.54 21.87
C GLY A 82 14.18 -24.01 20.58
N ALA A 83 13.46 -23.26 19.73
CA ALA A 83 14.04 -22.67 18.53
C ALA A 83 14.80 -21.36 18.86
N ASP A 84 15.97 -21.16 18.25
CA ASP A 84 16.76 -19.95 18.34
C ASP A 84 16.36 -18.91 17.27
N TYR A 85 15.90 -19.38 16.11
CA TYR A 85 15.60 -18.55 14.93
C TYR A 85 14.26 -18.96 14.29
N VAL A 86 13.68 -18.01 13.59
CA VAL A 86 12.54 -18.24 12.67
C VAL A 86 13.02 -18.00 11.24
N ALA A 87 12.94 -19.05 10.41
CA ALA A 87 13.23 -18.97 9.00
C ALA A 87 11.93 -18.80 8.20
N THR A 88 11.93 -17.89 7.22
CA THR A 88 10.78 -17.67 6.34
C THR A 88 11.18 -17.67 4.87
N GLY A 89 10.21 -17.96 4.00
CA GLY A 89 10.39 -17.96 2.55
C GLY A 89 10.35 -16.57 1.90
N HIS A 90 10.72 -15.50 2.61
CA HIS A 90 10.79 -14.18 2.01
C HIS A 90 12.02 -14.04 1.11
N TYR A 91 11.81 -13.51 -0.09
CA TYR A 91 12.86 -13.13 -1.03
C TYR A 91 13.47 -11.80 -0.62
N CYS A 92 14.25 -11.82 0.44
CA CYS A 92 15.04 -10.70 0.94
C CYS A 92 16.30 -11.26 1.61
N ARG A 93 17.29 -10.42 1.85
CA ARG A 93 18.54 -10.80 2.50
C ARG A 93 18.70 -10.06 3.82
N LYS A 94 19.40 -10.68 4.73
CA LYS A 94 19.82 -10.08 5.99
C LYS A 94 21.34 -10.01 6.05
N GLU A 95 21.88 -8.88 6.43
CA GLU A 95 23.29 -8.71 6.71
C GLU A 95 23.47 -8.25 8.14
N THR A 96 24.50 -8.80 8.80
CA THR A 96 24.85 -8.42 10.17
C THR A 96 26.18 -7.70 10.12
N VAL A 97 26.20 -6.47 10.63
CA VAL A 97 27.39 -5.60 10.65
C VAL A 97 27.60 -5.04 12.06
N GLN A 98 28.76 -4.42 12.29
CA GLN A 98 29.02 -3.62 13.48
C GLN A 98 28.85 -2.13 13.14
N ASP A 99 28.20 -1.37 14.01
CA ASP A 99 28.19 0.10 13.91
C ASP A 99 29.52 0.70 14.38
N ALA A 100 29.63 2.02 14.30
CA ALA A 100 30.83 2.73 14.72
C ALA A 100 31.16 2.56 16.24
N GLY A 101 30.18 2.21 17.05
CA GLY A 101 30.30 1.91 18.48
C GLY A 101 30.54 0.43 18.80
N GLY A 102 30.66 -0.44 17.79
CA GLY A 102 30.84 -1.88 17.97
C GLY A 102 29.55 -2.66 18.30
N ARG A 103 28.37 -2.03 18.20
CA ARG A 103 27.09 -2.72 18.38
C ARG A 103 26.77 -3.54 17.14
N THR A 104 26.23 -4.73 17.34
CA THR A 104 25.73 -5.57 16.26
C THR A 104 24.44 -4.98 15.69
N ILE A 105 24.42 -4.74 14.40
CA ILE A 105 23.29 -4.18 13.66
C ILE A 105 22.88 -5.15 12.55
N HIS A 106 21.58 -5.37 12.39
CA HIS A 106 20.99 -6.19 11.34
C HIS A 106 20.38 -5.27 10.27
N ARG A 107 20.75 -5.50 9.00
CA ARG A 107 20.23 -4.76 7.85
C ARG A 107 19.36 -5.69 7.01
N ILE A 108 18.21 -5.18 6.54
CA ILE A 108 17.42 -5.82 5.49
C ILE A 108 17.95 -5.33 4.15
N LEU A 109 18.25 -6.25 3.27
CA LEU A 109 18.67 -5.99 1.90
C LEU A 109 17.64 -6.55 0.92
N ALA A 110 17.55 -5.92 -0.27
CA ALA A 110 16.74 -6.45 -1.35
C ALA A 110 17.15 -7.87 -1.70
N GLY A 111 16.19 -8.72 -2.06
CA GLY A 111 16.44 -10.06 -2.58
C GLY A 111 17.20 -10.00 -3.91
N THR A 112 17.81 -11.11 -4.28
CA THR A 112 18.54 -11.24 -5.56
C THR A 112 17.59 -11.24 -6.76
N ASP A 113 16.34 -11.70 -6.56
CA ASP A 113 15.32 -11.69 -7.61
C ASP A 113 14.64 -10.30 -7.69
N PRO A 114 14.89 -9.49 -8.75
CA PRO A 114 14.33 -8.15 -8.87
C PRO A 114 12.80 -8.16 -9.04
N ASN A 115 12.22 -9.28 -9.52
CA ASN A 115 10.77 -9.42 -9.71
C ASN A 115 10.05 -9.92 -8.45
N LYS A 116 10.82 -10.31 -7.41
CA LYS A 116 10.26 -10.95 -6.20
C LYS A 116 10.81 -10.38 -4.90
N ASP A 117 11.53 -9.26 -4.95
CA ASP A 117 12.02 -8.61 -3.73
C ASP A 117 10.87 -8.32 -2.76
N GLN A 118 10.93 -8.92 -1.56
CA GLN A 118 9.91 -8.82 -0.52
C GLN A 118 10.39 -8.03 0.71
N SER A 119 11.53 -7.34 0.63
CA SER A 119 12.06 -6.51 1.70
C SER A 119 11.06 -5.44 2.17
N TYR A 120 10.19 -4.95 1.26
CA TYR A 120 9.12 -4.01 1.56
C TYR A 120 8.20 -4.48 2.72
N PHE A 121 7.85 -5.76 2.73
CA PHE A 121 6.93 -6.31 3.74
C PHE A 121 7.55 -6.46 5.14
N LEU A 122 8.85 -6.26 5.25
CA LEU A 122 9.63 -6.39 6.49
C LEU A 122 10.09 -5.04 7.06
N CYS A 123 9.60 -3.93 6.48
CA CYS A 123 10.03 -2.57 6.82
C CYS A 123 9.71 -2.14 8.26
N GLN A 124 8.88 -2.87 8.98
CA GLN A 124 8.52 -2.57 10.37
C GLN A 124 9.11 -3.56 11.39
N LEU A 125 10.07 -4.40 10.99
CA LEU A 125 10.75 -5.28 11.95
C LEU A 125 11.74 -4.50 12.81
N SER A 126 11.80 -4.83 14.11
CA SER A 126 12.80 -4.30 15.02
C SER A 126 14.15 -5.02 14.87
N GLN A 127 15.22 -4.45 15.48
CA GLN A 127 16.53 -5.10 15.54
C GLN A 127 16.48 -6.42 16.30
N ASP A 128 15.70 -6.52 17.37
CA ASP A 128 15.52 -7.78 18.11
C ASP A 128 14.86 -8.86 17.24
N GLN A 129 13.77 -8.53 16.55
CA GLN A 129 13.12 -9.44 15.62
C GLN A 129 14.06 -9.88 14.49
N LEU A 130 14.83 -8.95 13.92
CA LEU A 130 15.80 -9.26 12.87
C LEU A 130 16.97 -10.10 13.38
N SER A 131 17.39 -9.95 14.62
CA SER A 131 18.46 -10.77 15.20
C SER A 131 18.13 -12.27 15.07
N ARG A 132 16.85 -12.61 15.18
CA ARG A 132 16.32 -13.99 15.17
C ARG A 132 15.67 -14.42 13.86
N ALA A 133 15.59 -13.53 12.86
CA ALA A 133 15.03 -13.82 11.56
C ALA A 133 16.08 -14.42 10.61
N MET A 134 15.65 -15.41 9.79
CA MET A 134 16.45 -15.97 8.70
C MET A 134 15.65 -15.94 7.39
N PHE A 135 16.35 -15.68 6.28
CA PHE A 135 15.76 -15.63 4.93
C PHE A 135 16.57 -16.51 3.97
N PRO A 136 16.43 -17.84 4.06
CA PRO A 136 17.34 -18.78 3.38
C PRO A 136 17.31 -18.70 1.85
N ILE A 137 16.22 -18.18 1.26
CA ILE A 137 16.05 -18.09 -0.20
C ILE A 137 16.32 -16.68 -0.76
N GLY A 138 16.80 -15.75 0.07
CA GLY A 138 17.01 -14.36 -0.34
C GLY A 138 18.06 -14.16 -1.43
N ASP A 139 19.04 -15.06 -1.49
CA ASP A 139 20.11 -15.05 -2.50
C ASP A 139 19.78 -15.85 -3.76
N ILE A 140 18.58 -16.43 -3.85
CA ILE A 140 18.18 -17.34 -4.91
C ILE A 140 17.00 -16.76 -5.69
N VAL A 141 17.07 -16.78 -7.02
CA VAL A 141 15.94 -16.36 -7.86
C VAL A 141 14.82 -17.41 -7.83
N LYS A 142 13.58 -16.97 -7.95
CA LYS A 142 12.40 -17.85 -7.83
C LYS A 142 12.40 -19.07 -8.75
N PRO A 143 12.79 -18.98 -10.04
CA PRO A 143 12.89 -20.17 -10.90
C PRO A 143 13.82 -21.24 -10.34
N GLU A 144 14.94 -20.83 -9.73
CA GLU A 144 15.91 -21.73 -9.13
C GLU A 144 15.37 -22.38 -7.85
N VAL A 145 14.67 -21.63 -6.98
CA VAL A 145 13.98 -22.20 -5.80
C VAL A 145 13.01 -23.31 -6.24
N ARG A 146 12.25 -23.10 -7.32
CA ARG A 146 11.33 -24.11 -7.86
C ARG A 146 12.07 -25.32 -8.44
N ARG A 147 13.22 -25.10 -9.11
CA ARG A 147 14.05 -26.20 -9.61
C ARG A 147 14.53 -27.09 -8.47
N LEU A 148 15.08 -26.49 -7.40
CA LEU A 148 15.54 -27.20 -6.21
C LEU A 148 14.39 -27.97 -5.52
N ALA A 149 13.22 -27.37 -5.42
CA ALA A 149 12.04 -28.02 -4.85
C ALA A 149 11.60 -29.26 -5.66
N ARG A 150 11.66 -29.19 -7.00
CA ARG A 150 11.38 -30.35 -7.87
C ARG A 150 12.45 -31.42 -7.77
N GLU A 151 13.72 -31.07 -7.72
CA GLU A 151 14.83 -32.04 -7.54
C GLU A 151 14.72 -32.76 -6.20
N ALA A 152 14.28 -32.06 -5.15
CA ALA A 152 13.97 -32.64 -3.86
C ALA A 152 12.60 -33.37 -3.86
N ASP A 153 11.89 -33.39 -4.99
CA ASP A 153 10.58 -34.01 -5.18
C ASP A 153 9.57 -33.54 -4.08
N LEU A 154 9.58 -32.25 -3.77
CA LEU A 154 8.68 -31.67 -2.75
C LEU A 154 7.26 -31.50 -3.28
N PRO A 155 6.22 -31.88 -2.50
CA PRO A 155 4.83 -31.72 -2.92
C PRO A 155 4.43 -30.25 -3.24
N SER A 156 5.15 -29.30 -2.68
CA SER A 156 4.92 -27.86 -2.87
C SER A 156 5.62 -27.25 -4.10
N ALA A 157 6.42 -28.03 -4.86
CA ALA A 157 7.29 -27.49 -5.92
C ALA A 157 6.54 -26.69 -6.99
N ASP A 158 5.33 -27.12 -7.37
CA ASP A 158 4.50 -26.48 -8.39
C ASP A 158 3.32 -25.71 -7.80
N LYS A 159 3.25 -25.58 -6.47
CA LYS A 159 2.20 -24.78 -5.82
C LYS A 159 2.29 -23.32 -6.26
N LYS A 160 1.14 -22.76 -6.61
CA LYS A 160 1.03 -21.33 -6.96
C LYS A 160 1.30 -20.49 -5.73
N ASP A 161 1.83 -19.26 -5.96
CA ASP A 161 1.97 -18.30 -4.87
C ASP A 161 0.59 -18.00 -4.29
N SER A 162 0.53 -17.84 -2.97
CA SER A 162 -0.65 -17.33 -2.30
C SER A 162 -0.97 -15.94 -2.84
N GLN A 163 -2.20 -15.75 -3.28
CA GLN A 163 -2.73 -14.47 -3.73
C GLN A 163 -3.82 -14.04 -2.74
N GLY A 164 -3.77 -12.79 -2.29
CA GLY A 164 -4.72 -12.25 -1.33
C GLY A 164 -4.04 -11.77 -0.04
N ILE A 165 -4.85 -11.49 0.96
CA ILE A 165 -4.37 -11.11 2.30
C ILE A 165 -3.84 -12.37 2.99
N CYS A 166 -2.66 -12.27 3.61
CA CYS A 166 -2.07 -13.37 4.37
C CYS A 166 -3.09 -13.97 5.35
N PHE A 167 -3.25 -15.29 5.32
CA PHE A 167 -4.18 -16.09 6.15
C PHE A 167 -5.68 -15.85 5.92
N VAL A 168 -6.09 -14.86 5.15
CA VAL A 168 -7.49 -14.62 4.79
C VAL A 168 -7.83 -15.19 3.41
N GLY A 169 -6.80 -15.40 2.58
CA GLY A 169 -6.95 -15.95 1.25
C GLY A 169 -7.45 -14.94 0.21
N LYS A 170 -8.03 -15.45 -0.87
CA LYS A 170 -8.64 -14.63 -1.93
C LYS A 170 -10.02 -14.18 -1.48
N VAL A 171 -10.10 -12.98 -0.95
CA VAL A 171 -11.39 -12.36 -0.61
C VAL A 171 -11.66 -11.17 -1.52
N ASP A 172 -12.92 -10.96 -1.84
CA ASP A 172 -13.37 -9.67 -2.35
C ASP A 172 -13.32 -8.68 -1.19
N LEU A 173 -12.34 -7.77 -1.24
CA LEU A 173 -12.03 -6.88 -0.13
C LEU A 173 -13.23 -6.03 0.30
N PRO A 174 -14.02 -5.41 -0.60
CA PRO A 174 -15.23 -4.71 -0.21
C PRO A 174 -16.21 -5.59 0.57
N THR A 175 -16.50 -6.79 0.08
CA THR A 175 -17.40 -7.75 0.76
C THR A 175 -16.85 -8.17 2.13
N PHE A 176 -15.55 -8.36 2.25
CA PHE A 176 -14.92 -8.66 3.53
C PHE A 176 -15.07 -7.48 4.51
N LEU A 177 -14.82 -6.26 4.07
CA LEU A 177 -14.93 -5.07 4.90
C LEU A 177 -16.38 -4.78 5.33
N GLN A 178 -17.36 -5.08 4.47
CA GLN A 178 -18.78 -4.91 4.77
C GLN A 178 -19.30 -5.81 5.90
N GLN A 179 -18.55 -6.82 6.31
CA GLN A 179 -18.90 -7.61 7.49
C GLN A 179 -18.90 -6.79 8.80
N LYS A 180 -18.05 -5.77 8.89
CA LYS A 180 -17.95 -4.89 10.07
C LYS A 180 -18.30 -3.45 9.75
N LEU A 181 -17.94 -2.97 8.56
CA LEU A 181 -18.20 -1.60 8.12
C LEU A 181 -19.52 -1.54 7.34
N LYS A 182 -20.46 -0.74 7.82
CA LYS A 182 -21.78 -0.62 7.17
C LYS A 182 -21.64 0.09 5.82
N PRO A 183 -22.21 -0.47 4.75
CA PRO A 183 -22.34 0.24 3.49
C PRO A 183 -23.16 1.52 3.65
N CYS A 184 -22.74 2.58 2.99
CA CYS A 184 -23.47 3.84 2.92
C CYS A 184 -23.37 4.38 1.50
N GLU A 185 -24.50 4.56 0.84
CA GLU A 185 -24.51 5.05 -0.53
C GLU A 185 -24.01 6.50 -0.60
N GLY A 186 -23.08 6.77 -1.53
CA GLY A 186 -22.51 8.09 -1.77
C GLY A 186 -22.31 8.39 -3.26
N ASP A 187 -21.92 9.62 -3.57
CA ASP A 187 -21.71 10.07 -4.94
C ASP A 187 -20.24 9.92 -5.36
N VAL A 188 -20.04 9.55 -6.64
CA VAL A 188 -18.74 9.61 -7.30
C VAL A 188 -18.69 10.86 -8.17
N ILE A 189 -17.74 11.74 -7.89
CA ILE A 189 -17.60 13.05 -8.52
C ILE A 189 -16.35 13.04 -9.40
N GLU A 190 -16.53 13.22 -10.70
CA GLU A 190 -15.43 13.47 -11.62
C GLU A 190 -14.99 14.92 -11.52
N VAL A 191 -13.68 15.15 -11.35
CA VAL A 191 -13.06 16.47 -11.23
C VAL A 191 -12.48 16.88 -12.57
N TYR A 192 -12.81 18.11 -13.02
CA TYR A 192 -12.31 18.65 -14.27
C TYR A 192 -11.04 19.49 -14.08
N ASP A 193 -10.28 19.63 -15.14
CA ASP A 193 -9.06 20.46 -15.16
C ASP A 193 -9.29 21.92 -14.73
N ALA A 194 -10.49 22.45 -14.99
CA ALA A 194 -10.88 23.79 -14.57
C ALA A 194 -10.82 23.98 -13.04
N TYR A 195 -11.05 22.93 -12.26
CA TYR A 195 -10.94 22.98 -10.79
C TYR A 195 -9.52 23.36 -10.36
N TYR A 196 -8.51 22.82 -10.99
CA TYR A 196 -7.11 23.07 -10.65
C TYR A 196 -6.65 24.46 -11.10
N ALA A 197 -7.23 25.01 -12.17
CA ALA A 197 -6.90 26.36 -12.64
C ALA A 197 -7.29 27.44 -11.62
N ASP A 198 -8.38 27.22 -10.90
CA ASP A 198 -8.93 28.16 -9.92
C ASP A 198 -8.60 27.78 -8.46
N ASN A 199 -7.81 26.71 -8.25
CA ASN A 199 -7.48 26.22 -6.90
C ASN A 199 -6.19 26.85 -6.38
N GLU A 200 -6.28 27.65 -5.32
CA GLU A 200 -5.14 28.36 -4.71
C GLU A 200 -4.05 27.40 -4.19
N GLN A 201 -4.44 26.28 -3.59
CA GLN A 201 -3.48 25.29 -3.08
C GLN A 201 -2.69 24.64 -4.22
N TYR A 202 -3.36 24.30 -5.32
CA TYR A 202 -2.71 23.75 -6.50
C TYR A 202 -1.75 24.77 -7.14
N ALA A 203 -2.18 26.03 -7.26
CA ALA A 203 -1.34 27.13 -7.77
C ALA A 203 -0.09 27.31 -6.91
N TYR A 204 -0.26 27.36 -5.57
CA TYR A 204 0.86 27.45 -4.64
C TYR A 204 1.84 26.28 -4.78
N MET A 205 1.35 25.05 -4.82
CA MET A 205 2.19 23.86 -5.01
C MET A 205 2.99 23.95 -6.31
N THR A 206 2.33 24.24 -7.42
CA THR A 206 2.96 24.31 -8.73
C THR A 206 4.03 25.39 -8.79
N GLN A 207 3.73 26.60 -8.28
CA GLN A 207 4.67 27.71 -8.22
C GLN A 207 5.88 27.40 -7.34
N THR A 208 5.64 26.85 -6.15
CA THR A 208 6.71 26.50 -5.21
C THR A 208 7.60 25.40 -5.82
N LEU A 209 7.04 24.32 -6.33
CA LEU A 209 7.82 23.25 -6.95
C LEU A 209 8.64 23.75 -8.13
N SER A 210 8.10 24.64 -8.97
CA SER A 210 8.85 25.25 -10.08
C SER A 210 10.07 26.05 -9.58
N SER A 211 9.92 26.78 -8.46
CA SER A 211 11.04 27.53 -7.86
C SER A 211 12.14 26.66 -7.28
N LEU A 212 11.84 25.41 -6.93
CA LEU A 212 12.78 24.45 -6.36
C LEU A 212 13.57 23.68 -7.42
N LEU A 213 13.29 23.86 -8.70
CA LEU A 213 14.04 23.20 -9.77
C LEU A 213 15.50 23.67 -9.82
N LYS A 214 16.37 22.79 -10.26
CA LYS A 214 17.75 23.13 -10.61
C LYS A 214 17.76 24.09 -11.80
N ASP A 215 18.79 24.90 -11.88
CA ASP A 215 18.96 25.84 -12.99
C ASP A 215 19.09 25.09 -14.32
N GLY A 216 18.32 25.51 -15.33
CA GLY A 216 18.25 24.86 -16.64
C GLY A 216 17.19 23.75 -16.77
N GLU A 217 16.50 23.37 -15.69
CA GLU A 217 15.32 22.49 -15.74
C GLU A 217 14.07 23.34 -15.99
N SER A 218 13.41 23.16 -17.13
CA SER A 218 12.33 24.08 -17.57
C SER A 218 10.92 23.66 -17.19
N GLU A 219 10.70 22.42 -16.76
CA GLU A 219 9.40 21.90 -16.30
C GLU A 219 9.59 20.75 -15.34
N VAL A 220 8.74 20.73 -14.28
CA VAL A 220 8.47 19.50 -13.54
C VAL A 220 7.70 18.58 -14.49
N LYS A 221 8.39 17.87 -15.37
CA LYS A 221 7.81 16.67 -15.94
C LYS A 221 7.56 15.76 -14.76
N MET A 222 6.32 15.75 -14.27
CA MET A 222 5.86 14.64 -13.45
C MET A 222 6.28 13.41 -14.22
N ILE A 223 7.10 12.56 -13.59
CA ILE A 223 7.62 11.35 -14.20
C ILE A 223 6.41 10.43 -14.39
N THR A 224 5.65 10.67 -15.43
CA THR A 224 4.62 9.79 -15.95
C THR A 224 5.22 8.88 -17.03
N ASP A 225 6.45 8.43 -16.85
CA ASP A 225 6.92 7.25 -17.55
C ASP A 225 6.24 6.04 -16.90
N TYR A 226 4.92 5.96 -17.11
CA TYR A 226 4.17 4.75 -16.88
C TYR A 226 4.71 3.70 -17.85
N VAL A 227 5.53 2.83 -17.30
CA VAL A 227 5.86 1.58 -17.96
C VAL A 227 4.61 0.73 -17.95
N SER A 228 4.18 0.28 -19.13
CA SER A 228 3.10 -0.69 -19.28
C SER A 228 3.27 -1.86 -18.31
N GLU A 229 2.18 -2.40 -17.81
CA GLU A 229 2.07 -3.44 -16.77
C GLU A 229 2.98 -4.68 -16.95
N ASP A 230 3.67 -4.83 -18.08
CA ASP A 230 4.47 -6.00 -18.46
C ASP A 230 5.98 -5.81 -18.45
N LYS A 231 6.51 -4.65 -18.07
CA LYS A 231 7.96 -4.43 -18.03
C LYS A 231 8.42 -3.97 -16.66
N ALA A 232 9.36 -4.74 -16.10
CA ALA A 232 10.09 -4.35 -14.92
C ALA A 232 10.62 -2.92 -15.09
N VAL A 233 10.22 -2.02 -14.22
CA VAL A 233 10.66 -0.62 -14.25
C VAL A 233 12.16 -0.62 -13.99
N PRO A 234 12.99 -0.15 -14.95
CA PRO A 234 14.37 0.15 -14.61
C PRO A 234 14.32 1.28 -13.60
N SER A 235 14.75 1.04 -12.39
CA SER A 235 14.89 2.03 -11.32
C SER A 235 16.03 3.02 -11.61
N VAL A 236 16.13 3.50 -12.82
CA VAL A 236 17.04 4.58 -13.15
C VAL A 236 16.29 5.87 -12.85
N SER A 237 16.41 6.32 -11.62
CA SER A 237 16.16 7.70 -11.31
C SER A 237 17.01 8.56 -12.26
N LYS A 238 16.41 9.13 -13.30
CA LYS A 238 16.87 10.43 -13.78
C LYS A 238 17.00 11.26 -12.51
N GLY A 239 18.15 11.86 -12.24
CA GLY A 239 18.44 12.49 -10.96
C GLY A 239 17.27 13.40 -10.51
N CYS A 240 17.08 13.53 -9.21
CA CYS A 240 16.05 14.41 -8.65
C CYS A 240 16.15 15.80 -9.33
N PRO A 241 15.10 16.31 -9.95
CA PRO A 241 15.12 17.59 -10.65
C PRO A 241 15.23 18.79 -9.69
N PHE A 242 14.93 18.56 -8.42
CA PHE A 242 14.93 19.60 -7.40
C PHE A 242 16.32 19.86 -6.83
N ASP A 243 16.56 21.13 -6.49
CA ASP A 243 17.77 21.59 -5.86
C ASP A 243 17.71 21.39 -4.33
N PRO A 244 18.61 20.60 -3.73
CA PRO A 244 18.62 20.37 -2.29
C PRO A 244 18.80 21.64 -1.46
N GLU A 245 19.57 22.63 -1.94
CA GLU A 245 19.81 23.89 -1.21
C GLU A 245 18.54 24.75 -1.20
N LYS A 246 17.82 24.81 -2.33
CA LYS A 246 16.53 25.50 -2.42
C LYS A 246 15.46 24.83 -1.53
N ILE A 247 15.45 23.47 -1.47
CA ILE A 247 14.56 22.76 -0.54
C ILE A 247 14.91 23.07 0.90
N GLY A 248 16.19 23.03 1.27
CA GLY A 248 16.65 23.30 2.63
C GLY A 248 16.41 24.75 3.09
N ALA A 249 16.17 25.68 2.17
CA ALA A 249 15.83 27.08 2.45
C ALA A 249 14.34 27.30 2.76
N LEU A 250 13.46 26.30 2.54
CA LEU A 250 12.05 26.40 2.87
C LEU A 250 11.83 26.44 4.38
N SER A 251 10.95 27.31 4.83
CA SER A 251 10.49 27.29 6.22
C SER A 251 9.56 26.11 6.50
N ASP A 252 9.40 25.74 7.77
CA ASP A 252 8.45 24.69 8.19
C ASP A 252 7.03 24.99 7.74
N GLU A 253 6.61 26.27 7.76
CA GLU A 253 5.30 26.69 7.27
C GLU A 253 5.15 26.43 5.77
N GLN A 254 6.18 26.74 4.98
CA GLN A 254 6.19 26.47 3.54
C GLN A 254 6.16 24.97 3.25
N LEU A 255 6.94 24.17 3.98
CA LEU A 255 6.92 22.71 3.86
C LEU A 255 5.56 22.12 4.24
N MET A 256 4.96 22.62 5.32
CA MET A 256 3.61 22.23 5.75
C MET A 256 2.58 22.51 4.66
N LYS A 257 2.59 23.74 4.12
CA LYS A 257 1.67 24.15 3.06
C LYS A 257 1.90 23.36 1.77
N LEU A 258 3.16 23.10 1.40
CA LEU A 258 3.51 22.32 0.21
C LEU A 258 3.04 20.86 0.30
N SER A 259 3.10 20.26 1.51
CA SER A 259 2.66 18.89 1.74
C SER A 259 1.15 18.73 1.88
N HIS A 260 0.40 19.80 1.99
CA HIS A 260 -1.04 19.76 2.13
C HIS A 260 -1.69 19.32 0.81
N PRO A 261 -2.55 18.29 0.79
CA PRO A 261 -3.22 17.87 -0.43
C PRO A 261 -4.20 18.94 -0.93
N VAL A 262 -4.46 18.93 -2.24
CA VAL A 262 -5.60 19.69 -2.79
C VAL A 262 -6.88 19.08 -2.21
N SER A 263 -7.69 19.94 -1.58
CA SER A 263 -8.99 19.52 -1.07
C SER A 263 -10.08 19.83 -2.09
N TYR A 264 -11.03 18.93 -2.25
CA TYR A 264 -12.11 19.07 -3.21
C TYR A 264 -13.42 19.48 -2.51
N ASP A 265 -14.00 20.62 -2.90
CA ASP A 265 -15.32 21.10 -2.43
C ASP A 265 -16.18 21.47 -3.64
N ILE A 266 -16.58 20.46 -4.42
CA ILE A 266 -17.44 20.63 -5.58
C ILE A 266 -18.88 20.41 -5.15
N ARG A 267 -19.67 21.49 -5.09
CA ARG A 267 -21.08 21.45 -4.68
C ARG A 267 -21.99 21.53 -5.88
N PHE A 268 -22.98 20.67 -5.92
CA PHE A 268 -23.96 20.62 -6.99
C PHE A 268 -25.28 21.20 -6.55
N GLU A 269 -25.75 22.24 -7.26
CA GLU A 269 -27.10 22.73 -7.14
C GLU A 269 -28.07 21.82 -7.88
N THR A 270 -29.27 21.68 -7.35
CA THR A 270 -30.33 20.93 -8.02
C THR A 270 -31.38 21.89 -8.59
N GLU A 271 -31.96 21.51 -9.73
CA GLU A 271 -33.11 22.18 -10.29
C GLU A 271 -34.24 21.21 -10.52
N THR A 272 -35.46 21.66 -10.34
CA THR A 272 -36.68 20.88 -10.57
C THR A 272 -37.29 21.31 -11.91
N TYR A 273 -37.56 20.34 -12.78
CA TYR A 273 -38.17 20.55 -14.05
C TYR A 273 -39.38 19.62 -14.26
N ARG A 274 -40.26 19.97 -15.17
CA ARG A 274 -41.42 19.13 -15.55
C ARG A 274 -41.06 18.34 -16.81
N SER A 275 -41.21 17.02 -16.75
CA SER A 275 -40.87 16.14 -17.86
C SER A 275 -42.06 15.34 -18.32
N GLY A 276 -42.17 15.16 -19.64
CA GLY A 276 -43.15 14.33 -20.30
C GLY A 276 -44.58 14.92 -20.36
N ARG A 277 -45.49 14.20 -21.03
CA ARG A 277 -46.87 14.63 -21.23
C ARG A 277 -47.67 14.81 -19.93
N LYS A 278 -47.30 14.12 -18.87
CA LYS A 278 -47.95 14.20 -17.54
C LYS A 278 -47.29 15.28 -16.63
N HIS A 279 -46.36 16.07 -17.12
CA HIS A 279 -45.65 17.09 -16.37
C HIS A 279 -45.10 16.64 -15.00
N ILE A 280 -44.56 15.42 -14.96
CA ILE A 280 -43.97 14.87 -13.74
C ILE A 280 -42.81 15.73 -13.31
N LYS A 281 -42.82 16.20 -12.06
CA LYS A 281 -41.66 16.91 -11.46
C LYS A 281 -40.48 15.94 -11.35
N LYS A 282 -39.34 16.33 -11.94
CA LYS A 282 -38.06 15.64 -11.82
C LYS A 282 -37.03 16.61 -11.35
N THR A 283 -36.06 16.11 -10.57
CA THR A 283 -34.91 16.89 -10.11
C THR A 283 -33.67 16.41 -10.87
N ARG A 284 -32.83 17.34 -11.28
CA ARG A 284 -31.49 17.04 -11.81
C ARG A 284 -30.47 18.00 -11.20
N TYR A 285 -29.22 17.60 -11.23
CA TYR A 285 -28.11 18.48 -10.89
C TYR A 285 -27.93 19.51 -12.03
N LYS A 286 -27.63 20.75 -11.68
CA LYS A 286 -27.16 21.75 -12.63
C LYS A 286 -25.74 21.44 -13.10
N GLU A 287 -25.38 21.92 -14.28
CA GLU A 287 -24.00 21.86 -14.76
C GLU A 287 -23.06 22.60 -13.80
N ASN A 288 -21.91 21.99 -13.54
CA ASN A 288 -20.85 22.57 -12.71
C ASN A 288 -19.56 22.61 -13.54
N PRO A 289 -18.86 23.77 -13.62
CA PRO A 289 -17.64 23.89 -14.42
C PRO A 289 -16.47 23.07 -13.88
N TYR A 290 -16.52 22.64 -12.62
CA TYR A 290 -15.43 21.95 -11.94
C TYR A 290 -15.58 20.44 -11.90
N GLY A 291 -16.75 19.90 -12.24
CA GLY A 291 -16.96 18.47 -12.25
C GLY A 291 -18.40 18.03 -12.44
N ARG A 292 -18.63 16.72 -12.44
CA ARG A 292 -19.97 16.12 -12.53
C ARG A 292 -20.09 14.88 -11.67
N ILE A 293 -21.30 14.53 -11.27
CA ILE A 293 -21.58 13.24 -10.64
C ILE A 293 -21.63 12.18 -11.75
N VAL A 294 -20.76 11.17 -11.65
CA VAL A 294 -20.59 10.12 -12.67
C VAL A 294 -21.03 8.74 -12.21
N GLY A 295 -21.34 8.57 -10.92
CA GLY A 295 -21.76 7.27 -10.38
C GLY A 295 -22.15 7.35 -8.92
N ARG A 296 -22.42 6.17 -8.36
CA ARG A 296 -22.68 5.95 -6.94
C ARG A 296 -21.76 4.86 -6.42
N HIS A 297 -21.53 4.85 -5.12
CA HIS A 297 -20.73 3.84 -4.42
C HIS A 297 -21.37 3.47 -3.09
N ASP A 298 -20.95 2.36 -2.49
CA ASP A 298 -21.52 1.83 -1.24
C ASP A 298 -20.73 2.23 0.03
N GLY A 299 -19.82 3.19 -0.07
CA GLY A 299 -19.03 3.71 1.04
C GLY A 299 -17.63 4.14 0.60
N ALA A 300 -17.26 5.39 0.87
CA ALA A 300 -15.98 5.95 0.46
C ALA A 300 -14.78 5.21 1.11
N GLN A 301 -14.97 4.62 2.30
CA GLN A 301 -13.97 3.84 3.03
C GLN A 301 -13.56 2.54 2.32
N PHE A 302 -14.32 2.06 1.34
CA PHE A 302 -13.98 0.84 0.58
C PHE A 302 -13.05 1.11 -0.61
N TYR A 303 -12.69 2.37 -0.84
CA TYR A 303 -11.89 2.77 -2.00
C TYR A 303 -10.53 3.33 -1.59
N THR A 304 -9.56 3.10 -2.45
CA THR A 304 -8.17 3.55 -2.25
C THR A 304 -7.77 4.54 -3.33
N ILE A 305 -7.02 5.58 -2.96
CA ILE A 305 -6.46 6.54 -3.93
C ILE A 305 -5.62 5.81 -4.99
N GLY A 306 -5.86 6.13 -6.26
CA GLY A 306 -5.26 5.46 -7.43
C GLY A 306 -5.97 4.18 -7.87
N GLN A 307 -7.05 3.77 -7.19
CA GLN A 307 -7.85 2.61 -7.61
C GLN A 307 -8.59 2.89 -8.92
N ARG A 308 -8.54 1.91 -9.84
CA ARG A 308 -9.27 1.92 -11.12
C ARG A 308 -10.41 0.91 -11.14
N LYS A 309 -10.14 -0.31 -10.67
CA LYS A 309 -11.11 -1.41 -10.73
C LYS A 309 -12.21 -1.25 -9.67
N GLY A 310 -13.43 -1.67 -9.99
CA GLY A 310 -14.55 -1.68 -9.05
C GLY A 310 -15.34 -0.35 -8.97
N LEU A 311 -14.99 0.67 -9.75
CA LEU A 311 -15.75 1.93 -9.80
C LEU A 311 -17.04 1.82 -10.60
N ASN A 312 -17.12 0.86 -11.54
CA ASN A 312 -18.27 0.64 -12.41
C ASN A 312 -18.77 1.88 -13.17
N ILE A 313 -17.86 2.79 -13.51
CA ILE A 313 -18.12 4.03 -14.25
C ILE A 313 -17.80 3.77 -15.72
N GLY A 314 -18.78 4.04 -16.58
CA GLY A 314 -18.65 3.91 -18.04
C GLY A 314 -18.73 5.26 -18.76
N GLY A 315 -18.54 5.25 -20.10
CA GLY A 315 -18.74 6.42 -20.95
C GLY A 315 -17.56 7.39 -21.02
N HIS A 316 -16.39 6.98 -20.57
CA HIS A 316 -15.15 7.75 -20.65
C HIS A 316 -14.23 7.20 -21.74
N LYS A 317 -13.39 8.04 -22.30
CA LYS A 317 -12.38 7.67 -23.31
C LYS A 317 -11.22 6.94 -22.68
N ASP A 318 -10.76 7.45 -21.53
CA ASP A 318 -9.63 6.92 -20.77
C ASP A 318 -10.08 6.31 -19.45
N SER A 319 -9.19 5.60 -18.78
CA SER A 319 -9.47 4.98 -17.49
C SER A 319 -9.73 6.03 -16.41
N ILE A 320 -10.67 5.73 -15.53
CA ILE A 320 -11.01 6.57 -14.37
C ILE A 320 -10.29 6.05 -13.14
N PHE A 321 -9.74 6.97 -12.33
CA PHE A 321 -9.01 6.68 -11.12
C PHE A 321 -9.54 7.47 -9.93
N VAL A 322 -9.56 6.85 -8.75
CA VAL A 322 -9.82 7.56 -7.50
C VAL A 322 -8.66 8.51 -7.21
N ILE A 323 -8.96 9.78 -7.03
CA ILE A 323 -7.96 10.83 -6.71
C ILE A 323 -8.07 11.27 -5.26
N GLU A 324 -9.25 11.14 -4.62
CA GLU A 324 -9.47 11.44 -3.20
C GLU A 324 -10.70 10.69 -2.69
N THR A 325 -10.71 10.38 -1.39
CA THR A 325 -11.87 9.86 -0.66
C THR A 325 -12.20 10.78 0.51
N ASP A 326 -13.42 11.28 0.55
CA ASP A 326 -13.92 12.10 1.65
C ASP A 326 -14.86 11.26 2.53
N ILE A 327 -14.30 10.70 3.58
CA ILE A 327 -15.05 9.81 4.47
C ILE A 327 -16.16 10.55 5.22
N PRO A 328 -15.93 11.74 5.82
CA PRO A 328 -16.98 12.48 6.53
C PRO A 328 -18.20 12.81 5.65
N ARG A 329 -17.98 13.17 4.38
CA ARG A 329 -19.07 13.50 3.44
C ARG A 329 -19.52 12.29 2.63
N ASN A 330 -18.84 11.15 2.75
CA ASN A 330 -19.06 9.93 1.98
C ASN A 330 -19.05 10.18 0.47
N LEU A 331 -17.97 10.83 -0.03
CA LEU A 331 -17.78 11.17 -1.43
C LEU A 331 -16.49 10.54 -1.96
N ILE A 332 -16.50 10.17 -3.23
CA ILE A 332 -15.30 9.76 -3.97
C ILE A 332 -15.08 10.75 -5.10
N TYR A 333 -13.87 11.31 -5.15
CA TYR A 333 -13.43 12.13 -6.28
C TYR A 333 -12.60 11.30 -7.23
N VAL A 334 -12.89 11.43 -8.52
CA VAL A 334 -12.22 10.66 -9.57
C VAL A 334 -11.70 11.57 -10.68
N GLY A 335 -10.67 11.10 -11.40
CA GLY A 335 -10.09 11.78 -12.55
C GLY A 335 -9.91 10.85 -13.73
N GLU A 336 -10.13 11.35 -14.95
CA GLU A 336 -9.95 10.61 -16.19
C GLU A 336 -8.50 10.69 -16.67
N GLY A 337 -7.93 9.53 -17.04
CA GLY A 337 -6.59 9.41 -17.59
C GLY A 337 -5.47 9.32 -16.57
N HIS A 338 -4.36 8.70 -16.97
CA HIS A 338 -3.18 8.49 -16.12
C HIS A 338 -2.41 9.78 -15.79
N THR A 339 -2.64 10.85 -16.55
CA THR A 339 -1.97 12.15 -16.36
C THR A 339 -2.81 13.17 -15.61
N HIS A 340 -3.95 12.74 -15.06
CA HIS A 340 -4.83 13.63 -14.31
C HIS A 340 -4.09 14.27 -13.11
N LYS A 341 -4.23 15.58 -12.96
CA LYS A 341 -3.48 16.39 -11.97
C LYS A 341 -3.64 15.92 -10.53
N GLY A 342 -4.80 15.34 -10.19
CA GLY A 342 -5.09 14.80 -8.86
C GLY A 342 -4.39 13.47 -8.51
N LEU A 343 -3.80 12.77 -9.51
CA LEU A 343 -3.14 11.48 -9.29
C LEU A 343 -1.70 11.61 -8.78
N SER A 344 -1.05 12.74 -9.06
CA SER A 344 0.37 12.91 -8.73
C SER A 344 0.53 13.94 -7.62
N ARG A 345 1.38 13.60 -6.66
CA ARG A 345 1.76 14.47 -5.56
C ARG A 345 3.28 14.48 -5.45
N SER A 346 3.88 15.66 -5.45
CA SER A 346 5.35 15.81 -5.41
C SER A 346 5.89 15.97 -3.99
N CYS A 347 5.02 16.12 -3.01
CA CYS A 347 5.38 16.24 -1.61
C CYS A 347 4.43 15.40 -0.75
N LEU A 348 4.97 14.74 0.25
CA LEU A 348 4.21 14.07 1.29
C LEU A 348 4.81 14.41 2.67
N ARG A 349 3.99 14.36 3.70
CA ARG A 349 4.40 14.52 5.08
C ARG A 349 4.09 13.25 5.86
N ILE A 350 5.02 12.86 6.72
CA ILE A 350 4.85 11.80 7.70
C ILE A 350 5.17 12.40 9.06
N ASP A 351 4.32 12.16 10.07
CA ASP A 351 4.63 12.57 11.43
C ASP A 351 5.86 11.80 11.94
N PRO A 352 6.83 12.45 12.58
CA PRO A 352 8.02 11.76 13.10
C PRO A 352 7.70 10.58 14.01
N SER A 353 6.61 10.65 14.78
CA SER A 353 6.14 9.55 15.66
C SER A 353 5.62 8.31 14.88
N GLU A 354 5.31 8.47 13.60
CA GLU A 354 4.86 7.38 12.72
C GLU A 354 6.01 6.73 11.93
N ILE A 355 7.25 7.26 12.05
CA ILE A 355 8.41 6.72 11.34
C ILE A 355 9.04 5.60 12.17
N HIS A 356 9.13 4.42 11.58
CA HIS A 356 9.89 3.30 12.15
C HIS A 356 11.25 3.19 11.50
N TRP A 357 12.32 3.32 12.29
CA TRP A 357 13.69 3.14 11.85
C TRP A 357 14.20 1.73 12.16
N ILE A 358 14.35 0.89 11.13
CA ILE A 358 15.03 -0.42 11.30
C ILE A 358 16.47 -0.20 11.78
N ARG A 359 17.13 0.84 11.26
CA ARG A 359 18.47 1.28 11.62
C ARG A 359 18.36 2.51 12.54
N GLU A 360 18.08 2.29 13.82
CA GLU A 360 17.98 3.37 14.83
C GLU A 360 19.26 4.21 14.92
N ASP A 361 20.41 3.61 14.62
CA ASP A 361 21.72 4.29 14.55
C ASP A 361 21.83 5.28 13.37
N LEU A 362 20.88 5.25 12.43
CA LEU A 362 20.77 6.14 11.27
C LEU A 362 19.51 7.00 11.32
N GLU A 363 18.85 7.10 12.45
CA GLU A 363 17.71 8.00 12.61
C GLU A 363 18.09 9.43 12.27
N MET A 364 17.18 10.14 11.61
CA MET A 364 17.38 11.54 11.27
C MET A 364 17.12 12.44 12.46
N LEU A 365 18.01 13.38 12.67
CA LEU A 365 17.82 14.42 13.67
C LEU A 365 16.90 15.53 13.14
N PRO A 366 16.18 16.26 14.02
CA PRO A 366 15.39 17.41 13.62
C PRO A 366 16.22 18.43 12.81
N GLY A 367 15.67 18.88 11.68
CA GLY A 367 16.36 19.81 10.77
C GLY A 367 17.37 19.16 9.81
N GLU A 368 17.60 17.86 9.92
CA GLU A 368 18.49 17.15 9.00
C GLU A 368 17.79 16.86 7.66
N MET A 369 18.55 16.95 6.57
CA MET A 369 18.07 16.64 5.22
C MET A 369 18.91 15.51 4.62
N ARG A 370 18.24 14.45 4.14
CA ARG A 370 18.89 13.31 3.49
C ARG A 370 18.16 12.91 2.23
N ARG A 371 18.90 12.34 1.29
CA ARG A 371 18.34 11.76 0.08
C ARG A 371 18.13 10.26 0.25
N TYR A 372 16.89 9.82 0.01
CA TYR A 372 16.51 8.42 0.05
C TYR A 372 15.95 7.96 -1.30
N ARG A 373 16.05 6.65 -1.55
CA ARG A 373 15.19 5.97 -2.52
C ARG A 373 13.97 5.47 -1.77
N VAL A 374 12.78 5.77 -2.28
CA VAL A 374 11.51 5.43 -1.63
C VAL A 374 10.72 4.43 -2.46
N ARG A 375 10.01 3.56 -1.78
CA ARG A 375 9.03 2.66 -2.37
C ARG A 375 7.70 2.88 -1.64
N ILE A 376 6.71 3.46 -2.32
CA ILE A 376 5.40 3.78 -1.74
C ILE A 376 4.50 2.55 -1.72
N ARG A 377 4.63 1.67 -2.72
CA ARG A 377 3.89 0.40 -2.82
C ARG A 377 4.80 -0.73 -3.26
N TYR A 378 4.40 -1.98 -2.96
CA TYR A 378 5.21 -3.16 -3.26
C TYR A 378 5.65 -3.27 -4.73
N ARG A 379 4.79 -2.89 -5.68
CA ARG A 379 5.05 -2.98 -7.13
C ARG A 379 5.38 -1.65 -7.79
N GLN A 380 5.93 -0.73 -7.07
CA GLN A 380 6.38 0.56 -7.60
C GLN A 380 7.88 0.69 -7.55
#